data_5fb6a179ca8ea5e807d20bc13b2ab0ce
#
_entry.id   5fb6a179ca8ea5e807d20bc13b2ab0ce
#
_cell.length_a   1.000
_cell.length_b   1.000
_cell.length_c   1.000
_cell.angle_alpha   90.00
_cell.angle_beta   90.00
_cell.angle_gamma   90.00
#
_symmetry.space_group_name_H-M   'P 1'
#
loop_
_entity.id
_entity.type
_entity.pdbx_description
1 polymer ?
#
loop_
_entity_poly.entity_id
_entity_poly.type
_entity_poly.pdbx_seq_one_letter_code
_entity_poly.pdbx_strand_id
1 'polypeptide(L)'
;MILTAAALSAVALPVIADEITYRENIRPLWEAQCAACHGAHAPYLGDFDEDKDRYKALNQGPRMDTYADLITFVGWPDTGALMRRLDDGGLHPEGKAGNMYEHLGADEEERQKNLALFKAWVGGDEAWTPKRWGEITKEELDRFAVSY
;
A
#
# COMPACT_ATOMS: atom_id res chain seq x y z
N MET A 1 56.50 -6.07 -33.90
CA MET A 1 55.05 -5.88 -34.04
C MET A 1 54.47 -5.95 -32.65
N ILE A 2 54.06 -4.82 -32.11
CA ILE A 2 53.44 -4.73 -30.75
C ILE A 2 51.93 -4.56 -30.99
N LEU A 3 51.13 -5.58 -30.61
CA LEU A 3 49.67 -5.48 -30.63
C LEU A 3 49.20 -4.83 -29.31
N THR A 4 48.69 -3.62 -29.40
CA THR A 4 47.96 -2.96 -28.31
C THR A 4 46.52 -3.41 -28.32
N ALA A 5 46.11 -4.17 -27.31
CA ALA A 5 44.72 -4.53 -27.09
C ALA A 5 44.03 -3.33 -26.40
N ALA A 6 43.06 -2.73 -27.08
CA ALA A 6 42.19 -1.72 -26.51
C ALA A 6 41.08 -2.42 -25.70
N ALA A 7 41.06 -2.22 -24.38
CA ALA A 7 39.99 -2.68 -23.54
C ALA A 7 38.79 -1.71 -23.63
N LEU A 8 37.67 -2.17 -24.20
CA LEU A 8 36.40 -1.44 -24.13
C LEU A 8 35.80 -1.61 -22.73
N SER A 9 35.83 -0.55 -21.94
CA SER A 9 35.07 -0.49 -20.67
C SER A 9 33.62 -0.18 -20.99
N ALA A 10 32.72 -1.15 -20.77
CA ALA A 10 31.30 -0.94 -20.85
C ALA A 10 30.84 -0.17 -19.59
N VAL A 11 30.41 1.07 -19.78
CA VAL A 11 29.76 1.85 -18.70
C VAL A 11 28.33 1.35 -18.56
N ALA A 12 28.05 0.61 -17.51
CA ALA A 12 26.68 0.26 -17.14
C ALA A 12 25.98 1.53 -16.63
N LEU A 13 24.97 1.99 -17.36
CA LEU A 13 24.07 3.04 -16.88
C LEU A 13 23.22 2.48 -15.73
N PRO A 14 23.02 3.24 -14.65
CA PRO A 14 22.11 2.82 -13.58
C PRO A 14 20.70 2.69 -14.18
N VAL A 15 20.08 1.53 -14.04
CA VAL A 15 18.66 1.35 -14.27
C VAL A 15 17.98 2.05 -13.08
N ILE A 16 17.42 3.23 -13.31
CA ILE A 16 16.54 3.89 -12.35
C ILE A 16 15.27 3.04 -12.40
N ALA A 17 15.02 2.26 -11.36
CA ALA A 17 13.71 1.64 -11.17
C ALA A 17 12.69 2.78 -11.05
N ASP A 18 11.64 2.75 -11.85
CA ASP A 18 10.58 3.76 -11.80
C ASP A 18 10.02 3.82 -10.39
N GLU A 19 9.96 5.01 -9.82
CA GLU A 19 9.37 5.23 -8.49
C GLU A 19 7.89 4.86 -8.52
N ILE A 20 7.45 4.07 -7.53
CA ILE A 20 6.02 3.75 -7.38
C ILE A 20 5.31 4.96 -6.78
N THR A 21 4.35 5.53 -7.53
CA THR A 21 3.59 6.70 -7.11
C THR A 21 2.10 6.38 -6.94
N TYR A 22 1.42 7.21 -6.17
CA TYR A 22 -0.04 7.13 -6.05
C TYR A 22 -0.71 7.28 -7.42
N ARG A 23 -0.34 8.32 -8.17
CA ARG A 23 -1.01 8.70 -9.41
C ARG A 23 -0.91 7.63 -10.49
N GLU A 24 0.29 7.09 -10.70
CA GLU A 24 0.58 6.19 -11.82
C GLU A 24 0.32 4.71 -11.49
N ASN A 25 0.47 4.32 -10.23
CA ASN A 25 0.46 2.93 -9.84
C ASN A 25 -0.68 2.58 -8.87
N ILE A 26 -0.84 3.36 -7.79
CA ILE A 26 -1.77 3.00 -6.71
C ILE A 26 -3.20 3.39 -7.05
N ARG A 27 -3.43 4.58 -7.58
CA ARG A 27 -4.77 5.05 -7.92
C ARG A 27 -5.50 4.13 -8.91
N PRO A 28 -4.91 3.74 -10.07
CA PRO A 28 -5.58 2.81 -10.99
C PRO A 28 -5.90 1.46 -10.35
N LEU A 29 -4.97 0.92 -9.55
CA LEU A 29 -5.17 -0.32 -8.78
C LEU A 29 -6.30 -0.15 -7.76
N TRP A 30 -6.28 0.93 -7.01
CA TRP A 30 -7.29 1.23 -6.00
C TRP A 30 -8.68 1.40 -6.65
N GLU A 31 -8.78 2.12 -7.77
CA GLU A 31 -10.02 2.29 -8.53
C GLU A 31 -10.60 0.95 -8.98
N ALA A 32 -9.76 0.02 -9.42
CA ALA A 32 -10.19 -1.30 -9.88
C ALA A 32 -10.63 -2.23 -8.72
N GLN A 33 -9.94 -2.20 -7.59
CA GLN A 33 -10.11 -3.21 -6.53
C GLN A 33 -10.89 -2.70 -5.30
N CYS A 34 -10.87 -1.40 -5.03
CA CYS A 34 -11.35 -0.85 -3.75
C CYS A 34 -12.54 0.10 -3.88
N ALA A 35 -12.69 0.79 -5.03
CA ALA A 35 -13.65 1.88 -5.20
C ALA A 35 -15.10 1.46 -5.00
N ALA A 36 -15.46 0.20 -5.27
CA ALA A 36 -16.81 -0.30 -5.11
C ALA A 36 -17.35 -0.18 -3.67
N CYS A 37 -16.46 -0.32 -2.67
CA CYS A 37 -16.85 -0.26 -1.26
C CYS A 37 -16.28 0.97 -0.52
N HIS A 38 -15.23 1.60 -1.04
CA HIS A 38 -14.49 2.69 -0.41
C HIS A 38 -14.51 4.01 -1.20
N GLY A 39 -15.32 4.09 -2.26
CA GLY A 39 -15.38 5.23 -3.18
C GLY A 39 -16.13 6.44 -2.61
N ALA A 40 -16.44 7.40 -3.48
CA ALA A 40 -17.05 8.69 -3.13
C ALA A 40 -18.43 8.59 -2.43
N HIS A 41 -19.11 7.45 -2.56
CA HIS A 41 -20.40 7.18 -1.91
C HIS A 41 -20.26 6.55 -0.52
N ALA A 42 -19.04 6.16 -0.14
CA ALA A 42 -18.76 5.58 1.17
C ALA A 42 -18.72 6.68 2.26
N PRO A 43 -19.01 6.33 3.53
CA PRO A 43 -18.96 7.28 4.63
C PRO A 43 -17.52 7.74 4.90
N TYR A 44 -17.35 8.97 5.37
CA TYR A 44 -16.07 9.39 5.93
C TYR A 44 -15.72 8.55 7.16
N LEU A 45 -14.43 8.51 7.52
CA LEU A 45 -13.96 7.65 8.63
C LEU A 45 -14.72 7.89 9.93
N GLY A 46 -15.01 9.15 10.28
CA GLY A 46 -15.77 9.49 11.47
C GLY A 46 -17.18 8.90 11.45
N ASP A 47 -17.91 9.10 10.34
CA ASP A 47 -19.27 8.56 10.17
C ASP A 47 -19.26 7.02 10.19
N PHE A 48 -18.25 6.42 9.55
CA PHE A 48 -18.08 4.96 9.58
C PHE A 48 -17.86 4.43 10.99
N ASP A 49 -17.06 5.13 11.81
CA ASP A 49 -16.76 4.73 13.18
C ASP A 49 -17.98 4.86 14.13
N GLU A 50 -18.93 5.75 13.83
CA GLU A 50 -20.17 5.90 14.59
C GLU A 50 -21.12 4.71 14.40
N ASP A 51 -21.19 4.10 13.21
CA ASP A 51 -22.12 2.99 12.94
C ASP A 51 -21.52 1.96 11.94
N LYS A 52 -20.46 1.29 12.38
CA LYS A 52 -19.74 0.29 11.56
C LYS A 52 -20.62 -0.84 11.06
N ASP A 53 -21.56 -1.28 11.86
CA ASP A 53 -22.39 -2.44 11.52
C ASP A 53 -23.37 -2.11 10.41
N ARG A 54 -23.94 -0.91 10.43
CA ARG A 54 -24.80 -0.40 9.36
C ARG A 54 -24.04 -0.34 8.04
N TYR A 55 -22.87 0.30 8.02
CA TYR A 55 -22.12 0.47 6.79
C TYR A 55 -21.58 -0.85 6.22
N LYS A 56 -21.11 -1.75 7.09
CA LYS A 56 -20.73 -3.11 6.68
C LYS A 56 -21.89 -3.90 6.08
N ALA A 57 -23.11 -3.76 6.63
CA ALA A 57 -24.30 -4.39 6.07
C ALA A 57 -24.65 -3.86 4.66
N LEU A 58 -24.19 -2.65 4.31
CA LEU A 58 -24.32 -2.04 2.99
C LEU A 58 -23.11 -2.32 2.09
N ASN A 59 -22.17 -3.17 2.49
CA ASN A 59 -20.89 -3.40 1.83
C ASN A 59 -20.08 -2.09 1.62
N GLN A 60 -20.14 -1.19 2.59
CA GLN A 60 -19.38 0.05 2.60
C GLN A 60 -18.31 0.02 3.70
N GLY A 61 -17.07 0.33 3.30
CA GLY A 61 -16.00 0.66 4.22
C GLY A 61 -15.85 2.18 4.39
N PRO A 62 -14.87 2.67 5.14
CA PRO A 62 -14.58 4.10 5.20
C PRO A 62 -14.11 4.61 3.83
N ARG A 63 -14.51 5.84 3.50
CA ARG A 63 -14.10 6.51 2.25
C ARG A 63 -12.59 6.71 2.18
N MET A 64 -12.00 6.41 1.01
CA MET A 64 -10.58 6.60 0.76
C MET A 64 -10.27 6.84 -0.73
N ASP A 65 -11.17 7.55 -1.43
CA ASP A 65 -11.11 7.82 -2.87
C ASP A 65 -10.16 8.95 -3.28
N THR A 66 -9.57 9.64 -2.31
CA THR A 66 -8.52 10.63 -2.55
C THR A 66 -7.19 10.18 -1.98
N TYR A 67 -6.09 10.76 -2.50
CA TYR A 67 -4.77 10.52 -1.93
C TYR A 67 -4.71 10.85 -0.43
N ALA A 68 -5.29 11.97 -0.02
CA ALA A 68 -5.31 12.38 1.38
C ALA A 68 -6.09 11.39 2.26
N ASP A 69 -7.25 10.93 1.79
CA ASP A 69 -8.03 9.94 2.55
C ASP A 69 -7.26 8.61 2.66
N LEU A 70 -6.61 8.15 1.57
CA LEU A 70 -5.83 6.90 1.60
C LEU A 70 -4.63 6.99 2.56
N ILE A 71 -3.91 8.12 2.60
CA ILE A 71 -2.80 8.35 3.52
C ILE A 71 -3.25 8.29 4.99
N THR A 72 -4.49 8.66 5.28
CA THR A 72 -5.07 8.56 6.63
C THR A 72 -4.89 7.14 7.22
N PHE A 73 -4.94 6.11 6.39
CA PHE A 73 -4.82 4.70 6.77
C PHE A 73 -3.38 4.17 6.72
N VAL A 74 -2.45 4.96 6.23
CA VAL A 74 -1.00 4.66 6.28
C VAL A 74 -0.36 5.34 7.50
N GLY A 75 -0.52 6.65 7.59
CA GLY A 75 0.13 7.52 8.58
C GLY A 75 -0.79 7.86 9.75
N TRP A 76 -1.54 8.95 9.65
CA TRP A 76 -2.38 9.45 10.74
C TRP A 76 -3.78 9.79 10.21
N PRO A 77 -4.84 9.55 10.99
CA PRO A 77 -4.90 9.06 12.38
C PRO A 77 -4.93 7.53 12.55
N ASP A 78 -5.21 6.74 11.50
CA ASP A 78 -5.30 5.27 11.60
C ASP A 78 -4.03 4.59 11.03
N THR A 79 -2.90 4.91 11.65
CA THR A 79 -1.58 4.40 11.26
C THR A 79 -1.58 2.89 11.10
N GLY A 80 -1.00 2.40 10.00
CA GLY A 80 -0.85 0.97 9.72
C GLY A 80 -2.15 0.24 9.38
N ALA A 81 -3.28 0.94 9.28
CA ALA A 81 -4.55 0.28 8.96
C ALA A 81 -4.53 -0.34 7.57
N LEU A 82 -4.00 0.37 6.56
CA LEU A 82 -3.84 -0.17 5.21
C LEU A 82 -3.02 -1.47 5.25
N MET A 83 -1.87 -1.46 5.92
CA MET A 83 -0.98 -2.61 6.03
C MET A 83 -1.66 -3.78 6.71
N ARG A 84 -2.29 -3.57 7.88
CA ARG A 84 -3.02 -4.63 8.59
C ARG A 84 -4.14 -5.25 7.78
N ARG A 85 -4.79 -4.48 6.90
CA ARG A 85 -5.94 -4.94 6.12
C ARG A 85 -5.55 -5.66 4.84
N LEU A 86 -4.43 -5.25 4.22
CA LEU A 86 -3.96 -5.79 2.95
C LEU A 86 -2.90 -6.89 3.11
N ASP A 87 -2.35 -7.09 4.31
CA ASP A 87 -1.28 -8.07 4.55
C ASP A 87 -1.70 -9.50 4.21
N ASP A 88 -0.79 -10.27 3.65
CA ASP A 88 -0.99 -11.69 3.28
C ASP A 88 -0.85 -12.68 4.46
N GLY A 89 -0.64 -12.16 5.66
CA GLY A 89 -0.42 -12.92 6.89
C GLY A 89 0.99 -12.78 7.46
N GLY A 90 1.90 -12.13 6.74
CA GLY A 90 3.28 -11.91 7.20
C GLY A 90 3.38 -11.05 8.47
N LEU A 91 2.45 -10.13 8.68
CA LEU A 91 2.39 -9.29 9.89
C LEU A 91 1.65 -9.94 11.06
N HIS A 92 0.94 -11.03 10.84
CA HIS A 92 0.12 -11.66 11.89
C HIS A 92 0.85 -12.86 12.50
N PRO A 93 0.96 -12.97 13.85
CA PRO A 93 1.67 -14.08 14.49
C PRO A 93 1.16 -15.47 14.10
N GLU A 94 -0.12 -15.58 13.76
CA GLU A 94 -0.78 -16.82 13.33
C GLU A 94 -0.79 -17.01 11.80
N GLY A 95 -0.11 -16.15 11.04
CA GLY A 95 -0.09 -16.19 9.58
C GLY A 95 -1.43 -15.86 8.92
N LYS A 96 -2.34 -15.17 9.64
CA LYS A 96 -3.67 -14.84 9.13
C LYS A 96 -3.62 -13.57 8.28
N ALA A 97 -4.08 -13.69 7.02
CA ALA A 97 -4.19 -12.54 6.13
C ALA A 97 -5.19 -11.49 6.64
N GLY A 98 -4.95 -10.23 6.27
CA GLY A 98 -5.85 -9.12 6.50
C GLY A 98 -7.18 -9.32 5.75
N ASN A 99 -8.26 -8.77 6.29
CA ASN A 99 -9.61 -9.00 5.76
C ASN A 99 -9.89 -8.34 4.40
N MET A 100 -8.97 -7.52 3.89
CA MET A 100 -9.05 -6.91 2.56
C MET A 100 -8.08 -7.57 1.56
N TYR A 101 -7.22 -8.48 2.01
CA TYR A 101 -6.25 -9.14 1.15
C TYR A 101 -6.89 -9.87 -0.04
N GLU A 102 -7.98 -10.57 0.19
CA GLU A 102 -8.69 -11.32 -0.85
C GLU A 102 -9.26 -10.43 -1.97
N HIS A 103 -9.46 -9.12 -1.69
CA HIS A 103 -9.96 -8.14 -2.65
C HIS A 103 -8.85 -7.52 -3.51
N LEU A 104 -7.58 -7.85 -3.28
CA LEU A 104 -6.47 -7.35 -4.09
C LEU A 104 -6.37 -7.97 -5.49
N GLY A 105 -7.10 -9.05 -5.78
CA GLY A 105 -7.09 -9.69 -7.09
C GLY A 105 -7.95 -10.94 -7.15
N ALA A 106 -8.22 -11.41 -8.36
CA ALA A 106 -9.05 -12.58 -8.62
C ALA A 106 -8.38 -13.90 -8.19
N ASP A 107 -7.05 -13.96 -8.23
CA ASP A 107 -6.25 -15.11 -7.83
C ASP A 107 -5.05 -14.70 -6.96
N GLU A 108 -4.31 -15.69 -6.48
CA GLU A 108 -3.19 -15.45 -5.57
C GLU A 108 -2.03 -14.69 -6.25
N GLU A 109 -1.77 -14.96 -7.53
CA GLU A 109 -0.71 -14.28 -8.27
C GLU A 109 -1.01 -12.79 -8.41
N GLU A 110 -2.24 -12.44 -8.77
CA GLU A 110 -2.68 -11.05 -8.87
C GLU A 110 -2.67 -10.37 -7.49
N ARG A 111 -3.14 -11.04 -6.43
CA ARG A 111 -3.10 -10.50 -5.06
C ARG A 111 -1.69 -10.17 -4.60
N GLN A 112 -0.74 -11.08 -4.80
CA GLN A 112 0.66 -10.87 -4.44
C GLN A 112 1.31 -9.74 -5.25
N LYS A 113 1.04 -9.67 -6.54
CA LYS A 113 1.50 -8.58 -7.40
C LYS A 113 0.97 -7.23 -6.92
N ASN A 114 -0.30 -7.13 -6.62
CA ASN A 114 -0.94 -5.90 -6.18
C ASN A 114 -0.53 -5.51 -4.76
N LEU A 115 -0.34 -6.48 -3.86
CA LEU A 115 0.24 -6.25 -2.54
C LEU A 115 1.66 -5.68 -2.65
N ALA A 116 2.49 -6.22 -3.56
CA ALA A 116 3.85 -5.73 -3.76
C ALA A 116 3.88 -4.26 -4.20
N LEU A 117 2.91 -3.80 -5.02
CA LEU A 117 2.78 -2.39 -5.38
C LEU A 117 2.45 -1.51 -4.17
N PHE A 118 1.52 -1.92 -3.31
CA PHE A 118 1.22 -1.19 -2.08
C PHE A 118 2.41 -1.16 -1.12
N LYS A 119 3.10 -2.28 -0.93
CA LYS A 119 4.32 -2.33 -0.12
C LYS A 119 5.38 -1.37 -0.63
N ALA A 120 5.68 -1.41 -1.93
CA ALA A 120 6.66 -0.52 -2.54
C ALA A 120 6.28 0.97 -2.39
N TRP A 121 5.00 1.30 -2.57
CA TRP A 121 4.50 2.66 -2.40
C TRP A 121 4.60 3.17 -0.97
N VAL A 122 4.32 2.33 0.02
CA VAL A 122 4.41 2.70 1.45
C VAL A 122 5.87 2.92 1.89
N GLY A 123 6.85 2.29 1.22
CA GLY A 123 8.27 2.41 1.54
C GLY A 123 8.99 1.06 1.68
N GLY A 124 8.40 0.00 1.15
CA GLY A 124 8.95 -1.35 1.18
C GLY A 124 8.64 -2.12 2.47
N ASP A 125 9.26 -3.28 2.62
CA ASP A 125 8.99 -4.19 3.74
C ASP A 125 9.35 -3.57 5.10
N GLU A 126 10.35 -2.68 5.17
CA GLU A 126 10.73 -2.00 6.41
C GLU A 126 9.69 -0.97 6.90
N ALA A 127 8.88 -0.43 5.98
CA ALA A 127 7.77 0.46 6.28
C ALA A 127 6.45 -0.30 6.48
N TRP A 128 6.37 -1.56 6.06
CA TRP A 128 5.17 -2.39 6.15
C TRP A 128 4.96 -2.89 7.58
N THR A 129 4.18 -2.17 8.37
CA THR A 129 4.05 -2.40 9.81
C THR A 129 2.60 -2.50 10.28
N PRO A 130 2.27 -3.38 11.27
CA PRO A 130 0.94 -3.43 11.86
C PRO A 130 0.72 -2.34 12.93
N LYS A 131 1.73 -1.58 13.30
CA LYS A 131 1.71 -0.62 14.41
C LYS A 131 0.66 0.46 14.22
N ARG A 132 0.04 0.85 15.33
CA ARG A 132 -0.89 1.97 15.42
C ARG A 132 -0.16 3.25 15.82
N TRP A 133 -0.84 4.39 15.71
CA TRP A 133 -0.28 5.70 16.04
C TRP A 133 0.45 5.76 17.40
N GLY A 134 -0.13 5.18 18.44
CA GLY A 134 0.48 5.17 19.77
C GLY A 134 1.67 4.22 19.96
N GLU A 135 1.95 3.37 18.97
CA GLU A 135 2.98 2.33 19.03
C GLU A 135 4.15 2.61 18.06
N ILE A 136 3.91 3.46 17.04
CA ILE A 136 4.91 3.74 16.01
C ILE A 136 5.88 4.83 16.49
N THR A 137 7.16 4.65 16.20
CA THR A 137 8.18 5.66 16.48
C THR A 137 8.30 6.67 15.35
N LYS A 138 8.98 7.80 15.62
CA LYS A 138 9.25 8.78 14.58
C LYS A 138 10.11 8.20 13.47
N GLU A 139 11.11 7.40 13.80
CA GLU A 139 12.02 6.75 12.85
C GLU A 139 11.29 5.78 11.92
N GLU A 140 10.25 5.11 12.43
CA GLU A 140 9.39 4.25 11.62
C GLU A 140 8.45 5.05 10.73
N LEU A 141 7.89 6.16 11.21
CA LEU A 141 7.08 7.08 10.40
C LEU A 141 7.90 7.69 9.25
N ASP A 142 9.16 8.02 9.51
CA ASP A 142 10.06 8.62 8.52
C ASP A 142 10.41 7.65 7.37
N ARG A 143 10.06 6.34 7.48
CA ARG A 143 10.20 5.34 6.40
C ARG A 143 9.04 5.35 5.41
N PHE A 144 7.91 5.97 5.75
CA PHE A 144 6.78 6.05 4.83
C PHE A 144 7.11 6.96 3.65
N ALA A 145 7.15 6.39 2.44
CA ALA A 145 7.44 7.12 1.22
C ALA A 145 6.19 7.78 0.64
N VAL A 146 5.15 7.03 0.41
CA VAL A 146 3.81 7.41 -0.08
C VAL A 146 3.82 8.49 -1.17
N SER A 147 4.71 8.38 -2.13
CA SER A 147 4.86 9.35 -3.22
C SER A 147 3.56 9.58 -4.01
N TYR A 148 3.27 10.86 -4.38
CA TYR A 148 2.09 11.26 -5.16
C TYR A 148 2.37 11.09 -6.66
#